data_5b22fbeeec067cf192cc92fe22580111
#
_entry.id   5b22fbeeec067cf192cc92fe22580111
#
_cell.length_a   1.000
_cell.length_b   1.000
_cell.length_c   1.000
_cell.angle_alpha   90.00
_cell.angle_beta   90.00
_cell.angle_gamma   90.00
#
_symmetry.space_group_name_H-M   'P 1'
#
loop_
_entity.id
_entity.type
_entity.pdbx_description
1 polymer ?
#
loop_
_entity_poly.entity_id
_entity_poly.type
_entity_poly.pdbx_seq_one_letter_code
_entity_poly.pdbx_strand_id
1 'polypeptide(L)'
;MNLDERLQNVSVVGAAGKMGSGIGVLIAQEMARLKLKPENSGKVYSLNLIDVSEQALDGLRVYMKAQLLKAAEKSTVLLRDLYKEREDLVENRDIINAFVDDATRVLNFGTDLGMTKKSNLIFEAISEDEKTKIQVYKKLNKMCNQDAVYLTNTSSIPIGYLDEKAGLDGRLIGYHFYNPPVVQKLVEVITAESTIDELKTVAEELGKRLRKKLVPANDVTGFIGNGHFMRDGLHAIAEVDRLKGKFRFTGAVYLMNRVSQDFLVRPMGIFQLIDYVGIDVFQCILKVMRTHLGDNTLRSRLVDKMVKERVLGGQYADGSQKDGFLKYEKNRPVGIYDVRKKEYFLITEDWKKRLDKKIGPLSDGFAPWRALLMDSKKEDKLKAHFDKLKTMDTLGARLAIEYLKKTKEIGQSLVTSGVANSADDVNAVLMNGFYWLYGPINNYI
;
A
#
# COMPACT_ATOMS: atom_id res chain seq x y z
N MET A 1 -17.15 20.26 13.46
CA MET A 1 -17.83 18.93 13.58
C MET A 1 -16.80 17.90 14.05
N ASN A 2 -17.05 17.21 15.15
CA ASN A 2 -16.12 16.17 15.66
C ASN A 2 -16.16 14.88 14.83
N LEU A 3 -15.24 13.95 15.06
CA LEU A 3 -15.14 12.72 14.29
C LEU A 3 -16.38 11.82 14.42
N ASP A 4 -16.99 11.72 15.61
CA ASP A 4 -18.18 10.89 15.82
C ASP A 4 -19.40 11.39 15.03
N GLU A 5 -19.56 12.72 14.91
CA GLU A 5 -20.58 13.32 14.06
C GLU A 5 -20.28 13.08 12.58
N ARG A 6 -19.04 13.21 12.17
CA ARG A 6 -18.63 12.94 10.78
C ARG A 6 -18.84 11.49 10.39
N LEU A 7 -18.60 10.55 11.31
CA LEU A 7 -18.79 9.11 11.08
C LEU A 7 -20.26 8.68 10.99
N GLN A 8 -21.24 9.56 11.25
CA GLN A 8 -22.66 9.22 11.03
C GLN A 8 -22.99 9.14 9.54
N ASN A 9 -22.33 9.91 8.69
CA ASN A 9 -22.54 9.92 7.25
C ASN A 9 -21.22 9.94 6.50
N VAL A 10 -20.80 8.78 6.03
CA VAL A 10 -19.55 8.61 5.28
C VAL A 10 -19.82 8.09 3.88
N SER A 11 -19.04 8.54 2.91
CA SER A 11 -19.01 7.95 1.59
C SER A 11 -17.62 7.46 1.21
N VAL A 12 -17.55 6.35 0.47
CA VAL A 12 -16.34 5.88 -0.20
C VAL A 12 -16.60 5.89 -1.70
N VAL A 13 -15.87 6.73 -2.43
CA VAL A 13 -15.96 6.85 -3.90
C VAL A 13 -14.84 6.02 -4.51
N GLY A 14 -15.17 5.10 -5.42
CA GLY A 14 -14.28 4.05 -5.90
C GLY A 14 -14.28 2.83 -4.96
N ALA A 15 -15.45 2.56 -4.35
CA ALA A 15 -15.60 1.59 -3.28
C ALA A 15 -15.33 0.14 -3.70
N ALA A 16 -15.56 -0.22 -4.97
CA ALA A 16 -15.35 -1.58 -5.46
C ALA A 16 -13.90 -1.86 -5.86
N GLY A 17 -13.02 -0.83 -5.87
CA GLY A 17 -11.59 -0.97 -6.07
C GLY A 17 -10.89 -1.65 -4.88
N LYS A 18 -9.64 -2.10 -5.09
CA LYS A 18 -8.82 -2.78 -4.07
C LYS A 18 -8.70 -1.98 -2.76
N MET A 19 -8.52 -0.67 -2.86
CA MET A 19 -8.35 0.20 -1.70
C MET A 19 -9.71 0.58 -1.10
N GLY A 20 -10.65 1.01 -1.94
CA GLY A 20 -11.99 1.44 -1.49
C GLY A 20 -12.75 0.35 -0.75
N SER A 21 -12.67 -0.91 -1.20
CA SER A 21 -13.30 -2.05 -0.54
C SER A 21 -12.77 -2.27 0.88
N GLY A 22 -11.45 -2.21 1.05
CA GLY A 22 -10.84 -2.35 2.37
C GLY A 22 -11.12 -1.17 3.30
N ILE A 23 -11.15 0.06 2.78
CA ILE A 23 -11.54 1.26 3.52
C ILE A 23 -13.00 1.11 3.99
N GLY A 24 -13.90 0.71 3.08
CA GLY A 24 -15.30 0.45 3.42
C GLY A 24 -15.47 -0.53 4.58
N VAL A 25 -14.72 -1.65 4.56
CA VAL A 25 -14.74 -2.64 5.66
C VAL A 25 -14.32 -2.01 6.99
N LEU A 26 -13.26 -1.21 7.01
CA LEU A 26 -12.77 -0.57 8.23
C LEU A 26 -13.79 0.42 8.80
N ILE A 27 -14.40 1.24 7.94
CA ILE A 27 -15.41 2.23 8.36
C ILE A 27 -16.70 1.54 8.83
N ALA A 28 -17.17 0.50 8.12
CA ALA A 28 -18.35 -0.26 8.53
C ALA A 28 -18.19 -0.89 9.94
N GLN A 29 -17.01 -1.44 10.25
CA GLN A 29 -16.70 -1.96 11.57
C GLN A 29 -16.74 -0.88 12.63
N GLU A 30 -16.16 0.29 12.36
CA GLU A 30 -16.14 1.39 13.32
C GLU A 30 -17.53 1.97 13.56
N MET A 31 -18.33 2.15 12.52
CA MET A 31 -19.74 2.60 12.64
C MET A 31 -20.58 1.61 13.46
N ALA A 32 -20.42 0.29 13.21
CA ALA A 32 -21.12 -0.73 14.00
C ALA A 32 -20.74 -0.66 15.47
N ARG A 33 -19.44 -0.48 15.81
CA ARG A 33 -18.99 -0.31 17.19
C ARG A 33 -19.54 0.97 17.82
N LEU A 34 -19.57 2.07 17.07
CA LEU A 34 -20.14 3.34 17.57
C LEU A 34 -21.63 3.22 17.85
N LYS A 35 -22.38 2.56 16.98
CA LYS A 35 -23.82 2.34 17.15
C LYS A 35 -24.18 1.55 18.40
N LEU A 36 -23.31 0.62 18.80
CA LEU A 36 -23.50 -0.21 20.01
C LEU A 36 -23.21 0.50 21.32
N LYS A 37 -22.64 1.69 21.29
CA LYS A 37 -22.36 2.47 22.50
C LYS A 37 -23.63 3.13 23.02
N PRO A 38 -23.92 3.07 24.35
CA PRO A 38 -25.13 3.66 24.94
C PRO A 38 -25.33 5.14 24.60
N GLU A 39 -24.25 5.94 24.58
CA GLU A 39 -24.27 7.36 24.28
C GLU A 39 -24.65 7.66 22.82
N ASN A 40 -24.67 6.66 21.97
CA ASN A 40 -25.05 6.75 20.55
C ASN A 40 -26.42 6.13 20.26
N SER A 41 -27.17 5.78 21.28
CA SER A 41 -28.52 5.24 21.12
C SER A 41 -29.39 6.21 20.30
N GLY A 42 -30.11 5.67 19.32
CA GLY A 42 -30.96 6.46 18.40
C GLY A 42 -30.22 7.17 17.27
N LYS A 43 -28.90 7.22 17.25
CA LYS A 43 -28.13 7.78 16.12
C LYS A 43 -28.17 6.84 14.91
N VAL A 44 -28.30 7.43 13.73
CA VAL A 44 -28.30 6.72 12.44
C VAL A 44 -26.91 6.83 11.82
N TYR A 45 -26.40 5.69 11.37
CA TYR A 45 -25.12 5.60 10.65
C TYR A 45 -25.37 5.14 9.21
N SER A 46 -24.72 5.80 8.26
CA SER A 46 -24.86 5.54 6.82
C SER A 46 -23.51 5.56 6.14
N LEU A 47 -23.12 4.43 5.55
CA LEU A 47 -21.91 4.31 4.73
C LEU A 47 -22.31 4.07 3.28
N ASN A 48 -22.07 5.07 2.44
CA ASN A 48 -22.35 5.01 1.01
C ASN A 48 -21.13 4.50 0.26
N LEU A 49 -21.26 3.36 -0.38
CA LEU A 49 -20.24 2.68 -1.16
C LEU A 49 -20.54 2.90 -2.65
N ILE A 50 -19.78 3.79 -3.27
CA ILE A 50 -20.08 4.32 -4.61
C ILE A 50 -18.99 3.87 -5.59
N ASP A 51 -19.43 3.27 -6.71
CA ASP A 51 -18.54 2.90 -7.80
C ASP A 51 -19.26 3.06 -9.14
N VAL A 52 -18.54 3.14 -10.24
CA VAL A 52 -19.13 3.32 -11.58
C VAL A 52 -19.74 2.02 -12.15
N SER A 53 -19.46 0.87 -11.57
CA SER A 53 -19.87 -0.46 -12.06
C SER A 53 -20.79 -1.17 -11.07
N GLU A 54 -22.04 -1.37 -11.43
CA GLU A 54 -22.99 -2.20 -10.65
C GLU A 54 -22.46 -3.62 -10.44
N GLN A 55 -21.90 -4.24 -11.49
CA GLN A 55 -21.32 -5.58 -11.37
C GLN A 55 -20.18 -5.64 -10.34
N ALA A 56 -19.35 -4.59 -10.27
CA ALA A 56 -18.28 -4.53 -9.27
C ALA A 56 -18.85 -4.31 -7.86
N LEU A 57 -19.96 -3.57 -7.72
CA LEU A 57 -20.66 -3.40 -6.45
C LEU A 57 -21.29 -4.70 -5.95
N ASP A 58 -21.78 -5.58 -6.83
CA ASP A 58 -22.28 -6.90 -6.42
C ASP A 58 -21.14 -7.75 -5.84
N GLY A 59 -19.98 -7.75 -6.48
CA GLY A 59 -18.78 -8.37 -5.92
C GLY A 59 -18.37 -7.78 -4.57
N LEU A 60 -18.48 -6.46 -4.43
CA LEU A 60 -18.20 -5.75 -3.19
C LEU A 60 -19.14 -6.19 -2.04
N ARG A 61 -20.43 -6.37 -2.29
CA ARG A 61 -21.40 -6.85 -1.27
C ARG A 61 -20.94 -8.18 -0.65
N VAL A 62 -20.56 -9.13 -1.51
CA VAL A 62 -20.06 -10.44 -1.07
C VAL A 62 -18.76 -10.31 -0.28
N TYR A 63 -17.83 -9.51 -0.81
CA TYR A 63 -16.53 -9.24 -0.16
C TYR A 63 -16.71 -8.60 1.22
N MET A 64 -17.54 -7.57 1.33
CA MET A 64 -17.81 -6.86 2.60
C MET A 64 -18.30 -7.82 3.66
N LYS A 65 -19.32 -8.62 3.36
CA LYS A 65 -19.88 -9.60 4.32
C LYS A 65 -18.82 -10.59 4.80
N ALA A 66 -18.02 -11.14 3.88
CA ALA A 66 -16.97 -12.10 4.21
C ALA A 66 -15.87 -11.47 5.10
N GLN A 67 -15.47 -10.21 4.84
CA GLN A 67 -14.46 -9.52 5.63
C GLN A 67 -14.99 -9.11 7.01
N LEU A 68 -16.23 -8.65 7.09
CA LEU A 68 -16.89 -8.34 8.37
C LEU A 68 -17.00 -9.57 9.25
N LEU A 69 -17.35 -10.73 8.68
CA LEU A 69 -17.37 -12.00 9.40
C LEU A 69 -15.99 -12.35 9.97
N LYS A 70 -14.95 -12.33 9.14
CA LYS A 70 -13.57 -12.57 9.58
C LYS A 70 -13.10 -11.60 10.68
N ALA A 71 -13.55 -10.35 10.61
CA ALA A 71 -13.21 -9.35 11.62
C ALA A 71 -13.95 -9.61 12.95
N ALA A 72 -15.22 -10.00 12.89
CA ALA A 72 -16.02 -10.37 14.05
C ALA A 72 -15.44 -11.59 14.77
N GLU A 73 -15.09 -12.66 14.02
CA GLU A 73 -14.44 -13.85 14.57
C GLU A 73 -13.16 -13.54 15.35
N LYS A 74 -12.33 -12.63 14.82
CA LYS A 74 -11.07 -12.18 15.47
C LYS A 74 -11.29 -11.26 16.67
N SER A 75 -12.47 -10.71 16.82
CA SER A 75 -12.80 -9.70 17.84
C SER A 75 -13.83 -10.20 18.85
N THR A 76 -14.12 -11.50 18.92
CA THR A 76 -15.22 -12.08 19.70
C THR A 76 -15.21 -11.66 21.17
N VAL A 77 -14.03 -11.59 21.80
CA VAL A 77 -13.90 -11.15 23.21
C VAL A 77 -14.39 -9.70 23.38
N LEU A 78 -13.96 -8.80 22.47
CA LEU A 78 -14.41 -7.40 22.48
C LEU A 78 -15.92 -7.30 22.20
N LEU A 79 -16.43 -8.12 21.27
CA LEU A 79 -17.84 -8.10 20.89
C LEU A 79 -18.73 -8.59 22.04
N ARG A 80 -18.29 -9.56 22.86
CA ARG A 80 -19.00 -9.95 24.08
C ARG A 80 -19.22 -8.78 25.02
N ASP A 81 -18.22 -7.95 25.21
CA ASP A 81 -18.34 -6.76 26.06
C ASP A 81 -19.32 -5.73 25.48
N LEU A 82 -19.25 -5.51 24.15
CA LEU A 82 -20.16 -4.60 23.46
C LEU A 82 -21.63 -5.05 23.47
N TYR A 83 -21.90 -6.36 23.46
CA TYR A 83 -23.23 -6.94 23.47
C TYR A 83 -23.66 -7.49 24.85
N LYS A 84 -22.98 -7.12 25.94
CA LYS A 84 -23.23 -7.66 27.28
C LYS A 84 -24.66 -7.50 27.79
N GLU A 85 -25.38 -6.47 27.35
CA GLU A 85 -26.76 -6.19 27.69
C GLU A 85 -27.78 -7.00 26.84
N ARG A 86 -27.30 -7.81 25.85
CA ARG A 86 -28.10 -8.62 24.98
C ARG A 86 -28.12 -10.07 25.49
N GLU A 87 -29.05 -10.37 26.42
CA GLU A 87 -29.21 -11.70 27.04
C GLU A 87 -29.57 -12.80 26.04
N ASP A 88 -30.15 -12.43 24.89
CA ASP A 88 -30.51 -13.35 23.78
C ASP A 88 -29.29 -13.87 22.98
N LEU A 89 -28.11 -13.23 23.13
CA LEU A 89 -26.88 -13.61 22.41
C LEU A 89 -25.99 -14.50 23.29
N VAL A 90 -26.31 -15.77 23.40
CA VAL A 90 -25.66 -16.72 24.30
C VAL A 90 -24.32 -17.23 23.76
N GLU A 91 -24.31 -17.67 22.52
CA GLU A 91 -23.14 -18.27 21.90
C GLU A 91 -22.28 -17.23 21.18
N ASN A 92 -20.98 -17.55 20.98
CA ASN A 92 -20.09 -16.71 20.20
C ASN A 92 -20.62 -16.46 18.77
N ARG A 93 -21.28 -17.47 18.19
CA ARG A 93 -21.85 -17.39 16.84
C ARG A 93 -22.97 -16.36 16.77
N ASP A 94 -23.81 -16.25 17.80
CA ASP A 94 -24.90 -15.29 17.86
C ASP A 94 -24.37 -13.86 17.88
N ILE A 95 -23.35 -13.63 18.71
CA ILE A 95 -22.66 -12.33 18.82
C ILE A 95 -21.98 -11.95 17.51
N ILE A 96 -21.28 -12.89 16.87
CA ILE A 96 -20.63 -12.69 15.59
C ILE A 96 -21.65 -12.31 14.51
N ASN A 97 -22.75 -13.06 14.43
CA ASN A 97 -23.81 -12.80 13.45
C ASN A 97 -24.49 -11.45 13.72
N ALA A 98 -24.81 -11.13 14.97
CA ALA A 98 -25.39 -9.83 15.34
C ALA A 98 -24.50 -8.67 14.92
N PHE A 99 -23.18 -8.77 15.13
CA PHE A 99 -22.24 -7.74 14.71
C PHE A 99 -22.15 -7.60 13.19
N VAL A 100 -22.13 -8.72 12.46
CA VAL A 100 -22.13 -8.70 10.99
C VAL A 100 -23.41 -8.04 10.46
N ASP A 101 -24.57 -8.36 11.05
CA ASP A 101 -25.85 -7.75 10.69
C ASP A 101 -25.86 -6.25 11.00
N ASP A 102 -25.39 -5.82 12.17
CA ASP A 102 -25.30 -4.39 12.51
C ASP A 102 -24.34 -3.64 11.58
N ALA A 103 -23.20 -4.25 11.22
CA ALA A 103 -22.24 -3.66 10.31
C ALA A 103 -22.74 -3.65 8.84
N THR A 104 -23.58 -4.58 8.44
CA THR A 104 -24.15 -4.59 7.08
C THR A 104 -25.34 -3.64 6.94
N ARG A 105 -26.10 -3.39 8.01
CA ARG A 105 -27.22 -2.44 7.99
C ARG A 105 -26.84 -0.99 7.70
N VAL A 106 -25.58 -0.59 7.93
CA VAL A 106 -25.12 0.77 7.63
C VAL A 106 -24.74 0.95 6.15
N LEU A 107 -24.67 -0.13 5.36
CA LEU A 107 -24.12 -0.12 4.00
C LEU A 107 -25.19 0.24 2.97
N ASN A 108 -24.87 1.24 2.14
CA ASN A 108 -25.65 1.61 0.95
C ASN A 108 -24.73 1.52 -0.25
N PHE A 109 -25.21 0.89 -1.33
CA PHE A 109 -24.42 0.69 -2.54
C PHE A 109 -25.10 1.36 -3.71
N GLY A 110 -24.35 2.01 -4.57
CA GLY A 110 -24.91 2.61 -5.78
C GLY A 110 -23.86 3.26 -6.67
N THR A 111 -24.31 3.66 -7.86
CA THR A 111 -23.44 4.27 -8.88
C THR A 111 -23.61 5.80 -8.95
N ASP A 112 -24.57 6.37 -8.23
CA ASP A 112 -24.82 7.80 -8.23
C ASP A 112 -24.00 8.54 -7.17
N LEU A 113 -23.18 9.50 -7.61
CA LEU A 113 -22.47 10.42 -6.71
C LEU A 113 -23.43 11.25 -5.84
N GLY A 114 -24.70 11.40 -6.22
CA GLY A 114 -25.72 12.09 -5.42
C GLY A 114 -25.92 11.47 -4.03
N MET A 115 -25.53 10.23 -3.81
CA MET A 115 -25.54 9.58 -2.50
C MET A 115 -24.62 10.28 -1.48
N THR A 116 -23.62 11.04 -1.95
CA THR A 116 -22.68 11.77 -1.08
C THR A 116 -23.27 13.04 -0.47
N LYS A 117 -24.44 13.51 -0.90
CA LYS A 117 -24.99 14.83 -0.51
C LYS A 117 -25.02 15.09 0.99
N LYS A 118 -25.28 14.05 1.79
CA LYS A 118 -25.35 14.15 3.26
C LYS A 118 -24.05 13.73 3.95
N SER A 119 -23.01 13.37 3.19
CA SER A 119 -21.76 12.88 3.76
C SER A 119 -20.93 14.01 4.35
N ASN A 120 -20.45 13.79 5.56
CA ASN A 120 -19.58 14.72 6.28
C ASN A 120 -18.10 14.33 6.16
N LEU A 121 -17.84 13.07 5.77
CA LEU A 121 -16.51 12.50 5.56
C LEU A 121 -16.54 11.67 4.27
N ILE A 122 -15.67 12.00 3.32
CA ILE A 122 -15.64 11.33 2.02
C ILE A 122 -14.24 10.77 1.77
N PHE A 123 -14.14 9.46 1.61
CA PHE A 123 -12.93 8.80 1.12
C PHE A 123 -12.96 8.73 -0.40
N GLU A 124 -11.87 9.08 -1.04
CA GLU A 124 -11.68 8.93 -2.47
C GLU A 124 -10.60 7.88 -2.75
N ALA A 125 -10.97 6.84 -3.47
CA ALA A 125 -10.11 5.72 -3.86
C ALA A 125 -10.35 5.31 -5.33
N ILE A 126 -10.58 6.31 -6.21
CA ILE A 126 -10.74 6.11 -7.65
C ILE A 126 -9.38 5.92 -8.35
N SER A 127 -9.42 5.76 -9.68
CA SER A 127 -8.20 5.63 -10.50
C SER A 127 -7.23 6.80 -10.29
N GLU A 128 -5.91 6.52 -10.40
CA GLU A 128 -4.83 7.49 -10.21
C GLU A 128 -4.66 8.37 -11.46
N ASP A 129 -5.73 9.12 -11.79
CA ASP A 129 -5.78 10.08 -12.90
C ASP A 129 -6.19 11.45 -12.39
N GLU A 130 -5.30 12.43 -12.57
CA GLU A 130 -5.47 13.79 -12.05
C GLU A 130 -6.75 14.46 -12.55
N LYS A 131 -7.03 14.33 -13.86
CA LYS A 131 -8.20 14.98 -14.46
C LYS A 131 -9.49 14.41 -13.90
N THR A 132 -9.56 13.10 -13.79
CA THR A 132 -10.71 12.38 -13.22
C THR A 132 -10.92 12.78 -11.76
N LYS A 133 -9.87 12.77 -10.94
CA LYS A 133 -9.95 13.15 -9.52
C LYS A 133 -10.44 14.59 -9.36
N ILE A 134 -9.84 15.55 -10.10
CA ILE A 134 -10.27 16.97 -10.06
C ILE A 134 -11.74 17.12 -10.45
N GLN A 135 -12.20 16.43 -11.51
CA GLN A 135 -13.59 16.48 -11.93
C GLN A 135 -14.56 15.92 -10.88
N VAL A 136 -14.19 14.79 -10.25
CA VAL A 136 -14.97 14.18 -9.18
C VAL A 136 -15.04 15.12 -7.98
N TYR A 137 -13.92 15.67 -7.52
CA TYR A 137 -13.90 16.62 -6.41
C TYR A 137 -14.70 17.89 -6.69
N LYS A 138 -14.64 18.46 -7.89
CA LYS A 138 -15.49 19.60 -8.28
C LYS A 138 -16.98 19.29 -8.20
N LYS A 139 -17.39 18.06 -8.56
CA LYS A 139 -18.78 17.62 -8.41
C LYS A 139 -19.14 17.46 -6.93
N LEU A 140 -18.30 16.79 -6.16
CA LEU A 140 -18.50 16.60 -4.72
C LEU A 140 -18.60 17.92 -3.97
N ASN A 141 -17.72 18.89 -4.26
CA ASN A 141 -17.72 20.21 -3.64
C ASN A 141 -19.01 21.00 -3.88
N LYS A 142 -19.63 20.79 -5.05
CA LYS A 142 -20.91 21.44 -5.39
C LYS A 142 -22.12 20.80 -4.74
N MET A 143 -22.07 19.50 -4.43
CA MET A 143 -23.26 18.76 -3.97
C MET A 143 -23.24 18.40 -2.49
N CYS A 144 -22.08 18.29 -1.87
CA CYS A 144 -21.94 17.95 -0.47
C CYS A 144 -22.11 19.19 0.43
N ASN A 145 -22.27 18.95 1.73
CA ASN A 145 -22.28 20.01 2.73
C ASN A 145 -20.99 20.83 2.67
N GLN A 146 -21.05 22.11 3.00
CA GLN A 146 -19.87 23.00 3.03
C GLN A 146 -18.81 22.53 4.04
N ASP A 147 -19.25 21.85 5.12
CA ASP A 147 -18.36 21.30 6.15
C ASP A 147 -17.82 19.89 5.81
N ALA A 148 -18.20 19.34 4.65
CA ALA A 148 -17.70 18.04 4.23
C ALA A 148 -16.18 18.06 4.01
N VAL A 149 -15.48 17.05 4.52
CA VAL A 149 -14.03 16.89 4.36
C VAL A 149 -13.70 15.65 3.57
N TYR A 150 -12.56 15.69 2.92
CA TYR A 150 -12.14 14.69 1.93
C TYR A 150 -10.81 14.05 2.33
N LEU A 151 -10.77 12.72 2.30
CA LEU A 151 -9.57 11.92 2.50
C LEU A 151 -9.25 11.20 1.20
N THR A 152 -8.18 11.59 0.51
CA THR A 152 -7.76 10.91 -0.72
C THR A 152 -6.80 9.78 -0.44
N ASN A 153 -7.01 8.66 -1.10
CA ASN A 153 -6.07 7.54 -1.09
C ASN A 153 -5.06 7.60 -2.25
N THR A 154 -4.90 8.78 -2.89
CA THR A 154 -3.87 8.94 -3.91
C THR A 154 -2.51 8.50 -3.36
N SER A 155 -1.70 7.90 -4.22
CA SER A 155 -0.38 7.40 -3.84
C SER A 155 0.76 8.27 -4.35
N SER A 156 0.46 9.29 -5.17
CA SER A 156 1.50 10.06 -5.85
C SER A 156 1.14 11.50 -6.21
N ILE A 157 -0.14 11.84 -6.36
CA ILE A 157 -0.56 13.18 -6.80
C ILE A 157 -0.52 14.15 -5.61
N PRO A 158 0.12 15.33 -5.73
CA PRO A 158 0.17 16.30 -4.64
C PRO A 158 -1.22 16.73 -4.16
N ILE A 159 -1.39 16.79 -2.85
CA ILE A 159 -2.67 17.09 -2.21
C ILE A 159 -3.09 18.54 -2.44
N GLY A 160 -2.16 19.48 -2.24
CA GLY A 160 -2.41 20.91 -2.49
C GLY A 160 -2.77 21.22 -3.94
N TYR A 161 -2.18 20.48 -4.89
CA TYR A 161 -2.54 20.59 -6.29
C TYR A 161 -4.00 20.17 -6.54
N LEU A 162 -4.42 19.02 -5.97
CA LEU A 162 -5.83 18.57 -6.10
C LEU A 162 -6.78 19.51 -5.39
N ASP A 163 -6.43 19.97 -4.20
CA ASP A 163 -7.21 20.92 -3.39
C ASP A 163 -7.47 22.23 -4.15
N GLU A 164 -6.40 22.86 -4.64
CA GLU A 164 -6.47 24.10 -5.44
C GLU A 164 -7.30 23.94 -6.72
N LYS A 165 -6.99 22.89 -7.51
CA LYS A 165 -7.68 22.67 -8.80
C LYS A 165 -9.14 22.31 -8.65
N ALA A 166 -9.53 21.74 -7.53
CA ALA A 166 -10.92 21.39 -7.24
C ALA A 166 -11.67 22.46 -6.43
N GLY A 167 -10.98 23.46 -5.85
CA GLY A 167 -11.55 24.52 -5.02
C GLY A 167 -12.09 23.98 -3.71
N LEU A 168 -11.31 23.16 -2.99
CA LEU A 168 -11.75 22.53 -1.75
C LEU A 168 -11.39 23.32 -0.49
N ASP A 169 -10.64 24.41 -0.64
CA ASP A 169 -10.32 25.39 0.42
C ASP A 169 -9.70 24.73 1.68
N GLY A 170 -8.75 23.83 1.48
CA GLY A 170 -8.03 23.13 2.54
C GLY A 170 -8.77 21.93 3.15
N ARG A 171 -9.93 21.55 2.61
CA ARG A 171 -10.73 20.43 3.10
C ARG A 171 -10.30 19.06 2.53
N LEU A 172 -9.13 18.98 1.94
CA LEU A 172 -8.52 17.75 1.44
C LEU A 172 -7.27 17.38 2.22
N ILE A 173 -7.14 16.10 2.57
CA ILE A 173 -5.93 15.50 3.16
C ILE A 173 -5.58 14.20 2.46
N GLY A 174 -4.30 13.92 2.27
CA GLY A 174 -3.83 12.62 1.86
C GLY A 174 -3.93 11.63 3.01
N TYR A 175 -4.67 10.55 2.80
CA TYR A 175 -4.82 9.47 3.78
C TYR A 175 -4.52 8.15 3.08
N HIS A 176 -3.24 7.96 2.78
CA HIS A 176 -2.74 6.92 1.90
C HIS A 176 -2.62 5.59 2.67
N PHE A 177 -3.63 4.73 2.49
CA PHE A 177 -3.60 3.35 2.98
C PHE A 177 -2.70 2.48 2.11
N TYR A 178 -2.10 1.46 2.73
CA TYR A 178 -1.37 0.41 2.03
C TYR A 178 -2.24 -0.82 1.79
N ASN A 179 -1.99 -1.52 0.69
CA ASN A 179 -2.78 -2.68 0.25
C ASN A 179 -2.37 -3.97 0.99
N PRO A 180 -3.33 -4.74 1.55
CA PRO A 180 -4.76 -4.44 1.71
C PRO A 180 -5.04 -3.59 2.97
N PRO A 181 -5.94 -2.59 2.90
CA PRO A 181 -6.21 -1.69 4.03
C PRO A 181 -6.63 -2.40 5.32
N VAL A 182 -7.37 -3.51 5.23
CA VAL A 182 -7.81 -4.29 6.39
C VAL A 182 -6.68 -5.01 7.13
N VAL A 183 -5.54 -5.22 6.49
CA VAL A 183 -4.39 -5.96 7.04
C VAL A 183 -3.25 -5.01 7.38
N GLN A 184 -2.93 -4.11 6.48
CA GLN A 184 -1.83 -3.15 6.63
C GLN A 184 -2.13 -2.16 7.76
N LYS A 185 -1.12 -1.98 8.62
CA LYS A 185 -1.25 -1.06 9.77
C LYS A 185 -0.91 0.38 9.40
N LEU A 186 -0.10 0.59 8.38
CA LEU A 186 0.40 1.90 8.00
C LEU A 186 -0.65 2.72 7.26
N VAL A 187 -0.69 4.01 7.58
CA VAL A 187 -1.27 5.08 6.77
C VAL A 187 -0.26 6.21 6.70
N GLU A 188 0.12 6.65 5.52
CA GLU A 188 0.81 7.93 5.35
C GLU A 188 -0.24 9.05 5.40
N VAL A 189 0.00 10.03 6.22
CA VAL A 189 -0.86 11.23 6.33
C VAL A 189 -0.13 12.38 5.66
N ILE A 190 -0.65 12.85 4.53
CA ILE A 190 -0.05 13.89 3.73
C ILE A 190 -0.85 15.16 3.89
N THR A 191 -0.23 16.20 4.45
CA THR A 191 -0.83 17.50 4.67
C THR A 191 -0.25 18.52 3.71
N ALA A 192 -1.12 19.15 2.92
CA ALA A 192 -0.75 20.34 2.17
C ALA A 192 -0.68 21.55 3.10
N GLU A 193 -0.03 22.61 2.67
CA GLU A 193 0.05 23.88 3.39
C GLU A 193 -1.35 24.48 3.62
N SER A 194 -2.26 24.28 2.66
CA SER A 194 -3.65 24.70 2.73
C SER A 194 -4.53 23.86 3.67
N THR A 195 -4.10 22.64 4.06
CA THR A 195 -4.94 21.71 4.82
C THR A 195 -5.32 22.30 6.19
N ILE A 196 -6.64 22.43 6.45
CA ILE A 196 -7.17 23.00 7.69
C ILE A 196 -6.84 22.12 8.92
N ASP A 197 -6.60 22.74 10.07
CA ASP A 197 -6.17 22.02 11.30
C ASP A 197 -7.25 21.08 11.84
N GLU A 198 -8.53 21.41 11.65
CA GLU A 198 -9.62 20.51 12.00
C GLU A 198 -9.49 19.16 11.28
N LEU A 199 -9.13 19.17 9.99
CA LEU A 199 -9.00 17.95 9.21
C LEU A 199 -7.77 17.12 9.63
N LYS A 200 -6.69 17.78 10.05
CA LYS A 200 -5.53 17.09 10.65
C LYS A 200 -5.92 16.34 11.92
N THR A 201 -6.69 16.99 12.79
CA THR A 201 -7.22 16.39 14.03
C THR A 201 -8.13 15.19 13.72
N VAL A 202 -9.06 15.34 12.78
CA VAL A 202 -9.95 14.26 12.32
C VAL A 202 -9.14 13.07 11.79
N ALA A 203 -8.11 13.30 10.99
CA ALA A 203 -7.26 12.26 10.43
C ALA A 203 -6.50 11.48 11.53
N GLU A 204 -5.97 12.19 12.53
CA GLU A 204 -5.29 11.56 13.69
C GLU A 204 -6.23 10.70 14.53
N GLU A 205 -7.39 11.23 14.89
CA GLU A 205 -8.38 10.49 15.67
C GLU A 205 -8.88 9.26 14.90
N LEU A 206 -9.15 9.40 13.62
CA LEU A 206 -9.55 8.30 12.74
C LEU A 206 -8.48 7.20 12.70
N GLY A 207 -7.22 7.57 12.60
CA GLY A 207 -6.12 6.60 12.63
C GLY A 207 -6.09 5.79 13.93
N LYS A 208 -6.25 6.45 15.07
CA LYS A 208 -6.35 5.78 16.38
C LYS A 208 -7.53 4.80 16.42
N ARG A 209 -8.72 5.22 15.97
CA ARG A 209 -9.94 4.39 15.91
C ARG A 209 -9.77 3.16 15.03
N LEU A 210 -9.18 3.36 13.85
CA LEU A 210 -8.92 2.28 12.90
C LEU A 210 -7.67 1.44 13.28
N ARG A 211 -7.02 1.74 14.41
CA ARG A 211 -5.80 1.08 14.91
C ARG A 211 -4.69 1.10 13.87
N LYS A 212 -4.53 2.25 13.18
CA LYS A 212 -3.48 2.48 12.21
C LYS A 212 -2.28 3.16 12.84
N LYS A 213 -1.10 2.86 12.32
CA LYS A 213 0.12 3.60 12.58
C LYS A 213 0.20 4.72 11.54
N LEU A 214 0.00 5.95 12.00
CA LEU A 214 0.11 7.11 11.14
C LEU A 214 1.57 7.54 11.03
N VAL A 215 2.01 7.84 9.81
CA VAL A 215 3.32 8.44 9.54
C VAL A 215 3.07 9.71 8.72
N PRO A 216 3.52 10.87 9.21
CA PRO A 216 3.37 12.12 8.48
C PRO A 216 4.31 12.14 7.27
N ALA A 217 3.82 12.68 6.16
CA ALA A 217 4.62 12.99 4.99
C ALA A 217 4.26 14.38 4.48
N ASN A 218 5.23 15.08 3.91
CA ASN A 218 4.98 16.37 3.27
C ASN A 218 4.37 16.18 1.89
N ASP A 219 3.69 17.20 1.40
CA ASP A 219 2.97 17.17 0.13
C ASP A 219 3.91 17.26 -1.08
N VAL A 220 4.79 16.28 -1.18
CA VAL A 220 5.71 16.10 -2.30
C VAL A 220 5.36 14.82 -3.04
N THR A 221 5.21 14.92 -4.35
CA THR A 221 4.71 13.82 -5.20
C THR A 221 5.45 12.50 -4.99
N GLY A 222 4.68 11.41 -4.87
CA GLY A 222 5.19 10.07 -4.56
C GLY A 222 5.36 9.80 -3.08
N PHE A 223 5.23 10.83 -2.23
CA PHE A 223 5.33 10.72 -0.77
C PHE A 223 6.56 9.90 -0.33
N ILE A 224 6.56 9.31 0.86
CA ILE A 224 7.73 8.53 1.32
C ILE A 224 7.77 7.16 0.63
N GLY A 225 6.65 6.44 0.63
CA GLY A 225 6.63 5.05 0.17
C GLY A 225 6.94 4.89 -1.31
N ASN A 226 6.20 5.55 -2.17
CA ASN A 226 6.47 5.52 -3.61
C ASN A 226 7.71 6.33 -3.97
N GLY A 227 8.01 7.41 -3.26
CA GLY A 227 9.24 8.16 -3.40
C GLY A 227 10.49 7.28 -3.28
N HIS A 228 10.48 6.35 -2.30
CA HIS A 228 11.53 5.34 -2.15
C HIS A 228 11.42 4.23 -3.20
N PHE A 229 10.27 3.59 -3.30
CA PHE A 229 10.06 2.39 -4.12
C PHE A 229 10.34 2.62 -5.60
N MET A 230 9.93 3.75 -6.16
CA MET A 230 10.18 4.08 -7.56
C MET A 230 11.69 4.20 -7.86
N ARG A 231 12.44 4.83 -6.97
CA ARG A 231 13.89 5.00 -7.11
C ARG A 231 14.65 3.70 -6.87
N ASP A 232 14.19 2.87 -5.89
CA ASP A 232 14.76 1.53 -5.61
C ASP A 232 14.55 0.59 -6.82
N GLY A 233 13.36 0.63 -7.43
CA GLY A 233 13.06 -0.15 -8.65
C GLY A 233 13.88 0.30 -9.87
N LEU A 234 14.04 1.61 -10.06
CA LEU A 234 14.89 2.16 -11.13
C LEU A 234 16.36 1.80 -10.95
N HIS A 235 16.84 1.81 -9.69
CA HIS A 235 18.19 1.33 -9.39
C HIS A 235 18.37 -0.14 -9.76
N ALA A 236 17.44 -0.99 -9.38
CA ALA A 236 17.49 -2.42 -9.74
C ALA A 236 17.50 -2.64 -11.26
N ILE A 237 16.71 -1.89 -12.01
CA ILE A 237 16.68 -1.93 -13.47
C ILE A 237 18.03 -1.48 -14.05
N ALA A 238 18.64 -0.44 -13.52
CA ALA A 238 19.98 0.02 -13.94
C ALA A 238 21.05 -1.06 -13.67
N GLU A 239 20.97 -1.74 -12.53
CA GLU A 239 21.86 -2.87 -12.23
C GLU A 239 21.67 -4.05 -13.18
N VAL A 240 20.43 -4.37 -13.56
CA VAL A 240 20.17 -5.36 -14.62
C VAL A 240 20.85 -4.95 -15.92
N ASP A 241 20.77 -3.68 -16.31
CA ASP A 241 21.42 -3.18 -17.51
C ASP A 241 22.95 -3.28 -17.44
N ARG A 242 23.55 -3.05 -16.28
CA ARG A 242 24.99 -3.23 -16.02
C ARG A 242 25.42 -4.71 -16.09
N LEU A 243 24.59 -5.61 -15.58
CA LEU A 243 24.92 -7.04 -15.44
C LEU A 243 24.57 -7.89 -16.66
N LYS A 244 23.64 -7.43 -17.53
CA LYS A 244 23.11 -8.23 -18.66
C LYS A 244 24.17 -8.66 -19.69
N GLY A 245 25.28 -7.91 -19.81
CA GLY A 245 26.40 -8.30 -20.67
C GLY A 245 27.09 -9.60 -20.23
N LYS A 246 27.18 -9.81 -18.90
CA LYS A 246 27.84 -10.99 -18.30
C LYS A 246 26.87 -12.15 -18.06
N PHE A 247 25.61 -11.85 -17.67
CA PHE A 247 24.64 -12.86 -17.21
C PHE A 247 23.43 -13.02 -18.13
N ARG A 248 23.38 -12.33 -19.27
CA ARG A 248 22.18 -12.10 -20.09
C ARG A 248 21.10 -11.39 -19.28
N PHE A 249 20.06 -10.92 -19.94
CA PHE A 249 18.98 -10.16 -19.29
C PHE A 249 18.27 -10.98 -18.20
N THR A 250 17.84 -12.20 -18.55
CA THR A 250 17.13 -13.10 -17.59
C THR A 250 17.97 -13.45 -16.36
N GLY A 251 19.27 -13.68 -16.57
CA GLY A 251 20.18 -13.94 -15.45
C GLY A 251 20.39 -12.72 -14.56
N ALA A 252 20.50 -11.53 -15.14
CA ALA A 252 20.64 -10.29 -14.37
C ALA A 252 19.38 -9.98 -13.54
N VAL A 253 18.17 -10.15 -14.10
CA VAL A 253 16.90 -10.03 -13.36
C VAL A 253 16.86 -11.04 -12.20
N TYR A 254 17.21 -12.30 -12.46
CA TYR A 254 17.27 -13.32 -11.39
C TYR A 254 18.21 -12.91 -10.25
N LEU A 255 19.45 -12.50 -10.59
CA LEU A 255 20.46 -12.11 -9.61
C LEU A 255 19.98 -10.92 -8.76
N MET A 256 19.48 -9.87 -9.40
CA MET A 256 19.04 -8.68 -8.67
C MET A 256 17.79 -8.95 -7.83
N ASN A 257 16.86 -9.78 -8.32
CA ASN A 257 15.69 -10.17 -7.51
C ASN A 257 16.14 -10.98 -6.27
N ARG A 258 17.10 -11.90 -6.44
CA ARG A 258 17.65 -12.67 -5.33
C ARG A 258 18.48 -11.85 -4.36
N VAL A 259 19.29 -10.89 -4.86
CA VAL A 259 20.06 -9.97 -3.99
C VAL A 259 19.08 -9.16 -3.13
N SER A 260 18.10 -8.55 -3.74
CA SER A 260 17.13 -7.71 -3.01
C SER A 260 16.23 -8.50 -2.06
N GLN A 261 15.97 -9.78 -2.31
CA GLN A 261 15.19 -10.64 -1.41
C GLN A 261 16.04 -11.31 -0.33
N ASP A 262 16.98 -12.16 -0.77
CA ASP A 262 17.68 -13.06 0.15
C ASP A 262 18.83 -12.34 0.87
N PHE A 263 19.73 -11.69 0.14
CA PHE A 263 20.89 -11.02 0.73
C PHE A 263 20.49 -9.80 1.57
N LEU A 264 19.43 -9.12 1.20
CA LEU A 264 18.88 -7.98 1.97
C LEU A 264 17.76 -8.37 2.93
N VAL A 265 17.45 -9.64 3.05
CA VAL A 265 16.45 -10.19 3.98
C VAL A 265 15.11 -9.44 3.89
N ARG A 266 14.60 -9.28 2.67
CA ARG A 266 13.31 -8.63 2.39
C ARG A 266 12.22 -9.67 2.12
N PRO A 267 10.93 -9.32 2.30
CA PRO A 267 9.81 -10.26 2.07
C PRO A 267 9.68 -10.68 0.60
N MET A 268 10.06 -9.79 -0.32
CA MET A 268 10.03 -9.99 -1.77
C MET A 268 11.29 -9.42 -2.39
N GLY A 269 11.69 -10.00 -3.52
CA GLY A 269 12.66 -9.37 -4.40
C GLY A 269 12.05 -8.17 -5.12
N ILE A 270 12.90 -7.27 -5.58
CA ILE A 270 12.43 -5.99 -6.15
C ILE A 270 11.54 -6.18 -7.39
N PHE A 271 11.83 -7.16 -8.25
CA PHE A 271 11.01 -7.45 -9.41
C PHE A 271 9.69 -8.14 -9.04
N GLN A 272 9.68 -8.96 -7.97
CA GLN A 272 8.43 -9.46 -7.42
C GLN A 272 7.57 -8.34 -6.85
N LEU A 273 8.17 -7.33 -6.22
CA LEU A 273 7.44 -6.20 -5.68
C LEU A 273 6.87 -5.31 -6.80
N ILE A 274 7.64 -5.08 -7.87
CA ILE A 274 7.13 -4.37 -9.06
C ILE A 274 5.96 -5.14 -9.70
N ASP A 275 6.09 -6.45 -9.83
CA ASP A 275 5.02 -7.31 -10.35
C ASP A 275 3.78 -7.32 -9.45
N TYR A 276 3.98 -7.33 -8.12
CA TYR A 276 2.88 -7.29 -7.13
C TYR A 276 2.05 -6.01 -7.24
N VAL A 277 2.71 -4.88 -7.37
CA VAL A 277 2.07 -3.57 -7.55
C VAL A 277 1.41 -3.47 -8.93
N GLY A 278 2.08 -3.92 -9.95
CA GLY A 278 1.75 -3.80 -11.37
C GLY A 278 2.75 -2.89 -12.09
N ILE A 279 3.26 -3.36 -13.22
CA ILE A 279 4.26 -2.63 -14.03
C ILE A 279 3.65 -1.36 -14.66
N ASP A 280 2.38 -1.41 -15.04
CA ASP A 280 1.59 -0.27 -15.50
C ASP A 280 1.35 0.76 -14.40
N VAL A 281 1.06 0.31 -13.19
CA VAL A 281 0.94 1.19 -12.00
C VAL A 281 2.30 1.82 -11.68
N PHE A 282 3.38 1.04 -11.69
CA PHE A 282 4.74 1.54 -11.50
C PHE A 282 5.10 2.61 -12.54
N GLN A 283 4.77 2.39 -13.83
CA GLN A 283 4.94 3.38 -14.90
C GLN A 283 4.12 4.65 -14.65
N CYS A 284 2.86 4.49 -14.26
CA CYS A 284 1.96 5.62 -13.98
C CYS A 284 2.53 6.51 -12.87
N ILE A 285 2.96 5.93 -11.76
CA ILE A 285 3.57 6.66 -10.64
C ILE A 285 4.84 7.39 -11.07
N LEU A 286 5.74 6.72 -11.81
CA LEU A 286 6.93 7.35 -12.37
C LEU A 286 6.58 8.55 -13.25
N LYS A 287 5.52 8.45 -14.06
CA LYS A 287 5.07 9.56 -14.93
C LYS A 287 4.57 10.73 -14.10
N VAL A 288 3.75 10.49 -13.09
CA VAL A 288 3.25 11.54 -12.16
C VAL A 288 4.42 12.21 -11.47
N MET A 289 5.31 11.42 -10.85
CA MET A 289 6.49 11.97 -10.16
C MET A 289 7.38 12.77 -11.10
N ARG A 290 7.66 12.27 -12.29
CA ARG A 290 8.47 13.00 -13.29
C ARG A 290 7.87 14.35 -13.64
N THR A 291 6.55 14.42 -13.82
CA THR A 291 5.85 15.65 -14.20
C THR A 291 5.92 16.69 -13.08
N HIS A 292 5.58 16.30 -11.87
CA HIS A 292 5.51 17.25 -10.73
C HIS A 292 6.87 17.62 -10.16
N LEU A 293 7.87 16.71 -10.21
CA LEU A 293 9.23 17.00 -9.74
C LEU A 293 10.14 17.63 -10.81
N GLY A 294 9.73 17.63 -12.09
CA GLY A 294 10.60 18.04 -13.19
C GLY A 294 11.82 17.12 -13.40
N ASP A 295 11.81 15.91 -12.83
CA ASP A 295 12.94 14.98 -12.84
C ASP A 295 12.81 13.97 -13.98
N ASN A 296 13.51 14.21 -15.08
CA ASN A 296 13.50 13.35 -16.26
C ASN A 296 14.16 11.98 -16.06
N THR A 297 14.87 11.75 -14.95
CA THR A 297 15.48 10.45 -14.62
C THR A 297 14.44 9.43 -14.12
N LEU A 298 13.27 9.89 -13.67
CA LEU A 298 12.17 9.05 -13.22
C LEU A 298 11.43 8.40 -14.41
N ARG A 299 12.16 7.59 -15.16
CA ARG A 299 11.68 6.87 -16.34
C ARG A 299 12.49 5.60 -16.58
N SER A 300 11.83 4.57 -17.11
CA SER A 300 12.50 3.35 -17.60
C SER A 300 11.97 2.94 -18.97
N ARG A 301 12.88 2.89 -19.97
CA ARG A 301 12.53 2.36 -21.30
C ARG A 301 12.11 0.89 -21.26
N LEU A 302 12.65 0.12 -20.31
CA LEU A 302 12.28 -1.27 -20.11
C LEU A 302 10.82 -1.39 -19.65
N VAL A 303 10.44 -0.61 -18.65
CA VAL A 303 9.06 -0.54 -18.13
C VAL A 303 8.10 -0.08 -19.25
N ASP A 304 8.46 0.99 -19.97
CA ASP A 304 7.67 1.50 -21.12
C ASP A 304 7.42 0.40 -22.17
N LYS A 305 8.46 -0.41 -22.46
CA LYS A 305 8.36 -1.51 -23.42
C LYS A 305 7.46 -2.63 -22.91
N MET A 306 7.60 -3.04 -21.65
CA MET A 306 6.79 -4.12 -21.07
C MET A 306 5.31 -3.75 -21.04
N VAL A 307 4.97 -2.52 -20.62
CA VAL A 307 3.59 -2.03 -20.65
C VAL A 307 3.02 -2.02 -22.07
N LYS A 308 3.80 -1.57 -23.06
CA LYS A 308 3.41 -1.62 -24.49
C LYS A 308 3.14 -3.05 -24.97
N GLU A 309 3.90 -4.01 -24.49
CA GLU A 309 3.76 -5.45 -24.80
C GLU A 309 2.68 -6.14 -23.93
N ARG A 310 1.94 -5.39 -23.09
CA ARG A 310 0.91 -5.88 -22.16
C ARG A 310 1.41 -6.90 -21.13
N VAL A 311 2.67 -6.80 -20.76
CA VAL A 311 3.25 -7.53 -19.63
C VAL A 311 3.11 -6.64 -18.40
N LEU A 312 2.03 -6.80 -17.65
CA LEU A 312 1.57 -5.79 -16.70
C LEU A 312 1.78 -6.18 -15.23
N GLY A 313 1.88 -7.47 -14.92
CA GLY A 313 1.87 -7.89 -13.52
C GLY A 313 0.54 -7.60 -12.82
N GLY A 314 0.60 -7.23 -11.56
CA GLY A 314 -0.57 -7.00 -10.71
C GLY A 314 -1.14 -8.29 -10.12
N GLN A 315 -2.34 -8.22 -9.56
CA GLN A 315 -3.00 -9.34 -8.92
C GLN A 315 -4.36 -9.62 -9.56
N TYR A 316 -4.79 -10.88 -9.53
CA TYR A 316 -6.17 -11.25 -9.80
C TYR A 316 -7.08 -10.87 -8.63
N ALA A 317 -8.39 -10.98 -8.82
CA ALA A 317 -9.38 -10.65 -7.78
C ALA A 317 -9.28 -11.54 -6.53
N ASP A 318 -8.81 -12.78 -6.68
CA ASP A 318 -8.55 -13.71 -5.58
C ASP A 318 -7.23 -13.45 -4.83
N GLY A 319 -6.47 -12.43 -5.25
CA GLY A 319 -5.17 -12.08 -4.69
C GLY A 319 -3.99 -12.87 -5.25
N SER A 320 -4.21 -13.79 -6.19
CA SER A 320 -3.11 -14.49 -6.86
C SER A 320 -2.32 -13.56 -7.79
N GLN A 321 -1.04 -13.84 -7.96
CA GLN A 321 -0.10 -13.01 -8.70
C GLN A 321 -0.23 -13.23 -10.22
N LYS A 322 -0.33 -12.13 -10.98
CA LYS A 322 -0.23 -12.15 -12.44
C LYS A 322 1.23 -12.13 -12.89
N ASP A 323 1.48 -12.69 -14.07
CA ASP A 323 2.80 -12.67 -14.70
C ASP A 323 3.20 -11.23 -15.09
N GLY A 324 4.45 -10.89 -14.80
CA GLY A 324 5.07 -9.59 -15.07
C GLY A 324 6.53 -9.76 -15.50
N PHE A 325 7.49 -9.14 -14.79
CA PHE A 325 8.92 -9.47 -14.96
C PHE A 325 9.17 -10.97 -14.75
N LEU A 326 8.43 -11.54 -13.80
CA LEU A 326 8.50 -12.94 -13.45
C LEU A 326 7.21 -13.65 -13.87
N LYS A 327 7.34 -14.93 -14.21
CA LYS A 327 6.20 -15.85 -14.38
C LYS A 327 5.93 -16.55 -13.06
N TYR A 328 4.66 -16.73 -12.73
CA TYR A 328 4.28 -17.29 -11.44
C TYR A 328 3.45 -18.57 -11.59
N GLU A 329 3.74 -19.54 -10.71
CA GLU A 329 2.91 -20.71 -10.44
C GLU A 329 2.67 -20.79 -8.93
N LYS A 330 1.41 -20.83 -8.50
CA LYS A 330 1.04 -20.82 -7.06
C LYS A 330 1.76 -19.72 -6.29
N ASN A 331 1.81 -18.52 -6.84
CA ASN A 331 2.52 -17.33 -6.31
C ASN A 331 4.06 -17.50 -6.17
N ARG A 332 4.67 -18.49 -6.81
CA ARG A 332 6.13 -18.68 -6.82
C ARG A 332 6.69 -18.34 -8.19
N PRO A 333 7.80 -17.59 -8.26
CA PRO A 333 8.47 -17.33 -9.54
C PRO A 333 9.01 -18.64 -10.17
N VAL A 334 8.60 -18.92 -11.39
CA VAL A 334 9.04 -20.09 -12.18
C VAL A 334 9.66 -19.70 -13.52
N GLY A 335 9.64 -18.43 -13.89
CA GLY A 335 10.20 -17.94 -15.15
C GLY A 335 10.50 -16.45 -15.09
N ILE A 336 11.14 -15.94 -16.13
CA ILE A 336 11.51 -14.53 -16.29
C ILE A 336 11.19 -14.12 -17.72
N TYR A 337 10.52 -12.99 -17.89
CA TYR A 337 10.19 -12.45 -19.22
C TYR A 337 11.44 -12.00 -19.96
N ASP A 338 11.71 -12.59 -21.12
CA ASP A 338 12.79 -12.13 -22.00
C ASP A 338 12.24 -11.09 -22.99
N VAL A 339 12.51 -9.82 -22.73
CA VAL A 339 12.01 -8.70 -23.53
C VAL A 339 12.50 -8.67 -24.99
N ARG A 340 13.55 -9.43 -25.34
CA ARG A 340 14.03 -9.54 -26.72
C ARG A 340 13.24 -10.60 -27.48
N LYS A 341 13.01 -11.75 -26.83
CA LYS A 341 12.28 -12.88 -27.39
C LYS A 341 10.77 -12.73 -27.27
N LYS A 342 10.30 -11.87 -26.37
CA LYS A 342 8.88 -11.67 -25.99
C LYS A 342 8.22 -12.96 -25.47
N GLU A 343 8.97 -13.74 -24.73
CA GLU A 343 8.53 -14.99 -24.13
C GLU A 343 9.11 -15.16 -22.72
N TYR A 344 8.50 -16.03 -21.92
CA TYR A 344 9.04 -16.37 -20.60
C TYR A 344 10.09 -17.46 -20.72
N PHE A 345 11.29 -17.15 -20.25
CA PHE A 345 12.35 -18.14 -20.00
C PHE A 345 12.03 -18.87 -18.70
N LEU A 346 11.86 -20.19 -18.75
CA LEU A 346 11.58 -21.00 -17.56
C LEU A 346 12.86 -21.25 -16.76
N ILE A 347 12.76 -21.07 -15.45
CA ILE A 347 13.86 -21.32 -14.49
C ILE A 347 13.95 -22.82 -14.27
N THR A 348 14.98 -23.46 -14.82
CA THR A 348 15.31 -24.87 -14.51
C THR A 348 16.24 -24.94 -13.30
N GLU A 349 16.21 -26.06 -12.58
CA GLU A 349 17.10 -26.27 -11.42
C GLU A 349 18.59 -26.16 -11.79
N ASP A 350 19.01 -26.67 -12.92
CA ASP A 350 20.41 -26.60 -13.39
C ASP A 350 20.81 -25.15 -13.74
N TRP A 351 19.92 -24.39 -14.35
CA TRP A 351 20.17 -22.99 -14.65
C TRP A 351 20.28 -22.17 -13.37
N LYS A 352 19.39 -22.42 -12.42
CA LYS A 352 19.39 -21.80 -11.10
C LYS A 352 20.68 -22.10 -10.35
N LYS A 353 21.04 -23.37 -10.21
CA LYS A 353 22.29 -23.81 -9.54
C LYS A 353 23.53 -23.14 -10.14
N ARG A 354 23.60 -23.01 -11.47
CA ARG A 354 24.72 -22.31 -12.13
C ARG A 354 24.81 -20.83 -11.75
N LEU A 355 23.68 -20.12 -11.68
CA LEU A 355 23.68 -18.72 -11.27
C LEU A 355 23.92 -18.59 -9.76
N ASP A 356 23.37 -19.48 -8.95
CA ASP A 356 23.60 -19.51 -7.51
C ASP A 356 25.07 -19.72 -7.17
N LYS A 357 25.76 -20.57 -7.91
CA LYS A 357 27.22 -20.74 -7.78
C LYS A 357 27.99 -19.46 -8.14
N LYS A 358 27.50 -18.69 -9.13
CA LYS A 358 28.14 -17.42 -9.55
C LYS A 358 27.91 -16.27 -8.56
N ILE A 359 26.71 -16.19 -7.96
CA ILE A 359 26.40 -15.18 -6.96
C ILE A 359 27.13 -15.45 -5.64
N GLY A 360 27.37 -16.72 -5.33
CA GLY A 360 27.98 -17.17 -4.09
C GLY A 360 26.97 -17.47 -2.97
N PRO A 361 27.44 -18.04 -1.86
CA PRO A 361 26.59 -18.38 -0.72
C PRO A 361 26.05 -17.13 -0.01
N LEU A 362 24.98 -17.31 0.73
CA LEU A 362 24.55 -16.39 1.78
C LEU A 362 25.51 -16.51 2.98
N SER A 363 25.48 -15.55 3.91
CA SER A 363 26.30 -15.62 5.12
C SER A 363 25.90 -16.81 5.99
N ASP A 364 26.84 -17.34 6.78
CA ASP A 364 26.57 -18.45 7.70
C ASP A 364 25.51 -18.13 8.76
N GLY A 365 25.32 -16.84 9.06
CA GLY A 365 24.29 -16.33 9.97
C GLY A 365 22.97 -15.96 9.30
N PHE A 366 22.80 -16.27 8.00
CA PHE A 366 21.58 -15.92 7.29
C PHE A 366 20.36 -16.66 7.85
N ALA A 367 19.29 -15.89 8.06
CA ALA A 367 17.95 -16.43 8.29
C ALA A 367 16.95 -15.73 7.35
N PRO A 368 16.03 -16.47 6.74
CA PRO A 368 15.05 -15.89 5.82
C PRO A 368 14.11 -14.95 6.54
N TRP A 369 13.59 -13.95 5.82
CA TRP A 369 12.69 -12.92 6.35
C TRP A 369 11.57 -13.47 7.26
N ARG A 370 10.91 -14.55 6.84
CA ARG A 370 9.82 -15.16 7.63
C ARG A 370 10.26 -15.67 9.00
N ALA A 371 11.48 -16.22 9.08
CA ALA A 371 12.03 -16.72 10.34
C ALA A 371 12.37 -15.58 11.31
N LEU A 372 12.75 -14.41 10.77
CA LEU A 372 13.08 -13.24 11.58
C LEU A 372 11.89 -12.37 11.97
N LEU A 373 10.74 -12.50 11.29
CA LEU A 373 9.61 -11.61 11.47
C LEU A 373 9.14 -11.52 12.94
N MET A 374 9.11 -12.63 13.64
CA MET A 374 8.69 -12.75 15.06
C MET A 374 9.84 -13.08 15.99
N ASP A 375 11.08 -13.03 15.52
CA ASP A 375 12.25 -13.36 16.31
C ASP A 375 12.65 -12.21 17.23
N SER A 376 12.71 -12.45 18.53
CA SER A 376 13.13 -11.46 19.52
C SER A 376 14.58 -10.98 19.36
N LYS A 377 15.44 -11.81 18.74
CA LYS A 377 16.86 -11.53 18.45
C LYS A 377 17.11 -11.11 17.00
N LYS A 378 16.05 -10.64 16.30
CA LYS A 378 16.17 -10.30 14.88
C LYS A 378 17.22 -9.24 14.58
N GLU A 379 17.38 -8.24 15.44
CA GLU A 379 18.34 -7.14 15.25
C GLU A 379 19.78 -7.64 15.33
N ASP A 380 20.10 -8.50 16.32
CA ASP A 380 21.41 -9.12 16.46
C ASP A 380 21.73 -10.00 15.25
N LYS A 381 20.77 -10.79 14.81
CA LYS A 381 20.91 -11.67 13.63
C LYS A 381 21.09 -10.88 12.34
N LEU A 382 20.34 -9.81 12.15
CA LEU A 382 20.51 -8.90 11.00
C LEU A 382 21.88 -8.23 11.03
N LYS A 383 22.32 -7.75 12.20
CA LYS A 383 23.66 -7.17 12.37
C LYS A 383 24.74 -8.16 12.02
N ALA A 384 24.70 -9.37 12.58
CA ALA A 384 25.68 -10.43 12.30
C ALA A 384 25.70 -10.79 10.80
N HIS A 385 24.54 -10.91 10.17
CA HIS A 385 24.41 -11.16 8.73
C HIS A 385 25.10 -10.07 7.89
N PHE A 386 24.79 -8.79 8.15
CA PHE A 386 25.38 -7.68 7.39
C PHE A 386 26.85 -7.47 7.68
N ASP A 387 27.30 -7.67 8.92
CA ASP A 387 28.74 -7.60 9.26
C ASP A 387 29.51 -8.71 8.51
N LYS A 388 28.95 -9.90 8.39
CA LYS A 388 29.54 -10.97 7.59
C LYS A 388 29.58 -10.65 6.10
N LEU A 389 28.47 -10.10 5.54
CA LEU A 389 28.42 -9.72 4.12
C LEU A 389 29.52 -8.73 3.74
N LYS A 390 29.90 -7.80 4.63
CA LYS A 390 30.99 -6.83 4.39
C LYS A 390 32.34 -7.50 4.17
N THR A 391 32.56 -8.68 4.75
CA THR A 391 33.83 -9.42 4.70
C THR A 391 33.87 -10.51 3.63
N MET A 392 32.70 -10.80 2.99
CA MET A 392 32.63 -11.84 1.96
C MET A 392 33.04 -11.29 0.59
N ASP A 393 34.02 -11.98 -0.04
CA ASP A 393 34.44 -11.69 -1.42
C ASP A 393 33.62 -12.50 -2.44
N THR A 394 32.30 -12.31 -2.47
CA THR A 394 31.39 -12.92 -3.43
C THR A 394 30.64 -11.87 -4.22
N LEU A 395 30.16 -12.26 -5.41
CA LEU A 395 29.37 -11.33 -6.23
C LEU A 395 28.10 -10.87 -5.49
N GLY A 396 27.40 -11.81 -4.83
CA GLY A 396 26.16 -11.52 -4.11
C GLY A 396 26.37 -10.55 -2.95
N ALA A 397 27.42 -10.75 -2.17
CA ALA A 397 27.76 -9.86 -1.07
C ALA A 397 28.10 -8.45 -1.56
N ARG A 398 28.92 -8.32 -2.60
CA ARG A 398 29.25 -7.00 -3.19
C ARG A 398 28.00 -6.29 -3.71
N LEU A 399 27.16 -6.99 -4.50
CA LEU A 399 25.91 -6.42 -5.01
C LEU A 399 24.95 -6.02 -3.87
N ALA A 400 24.88 -6.83 -2.81
CA ALA A 400 24.03 -6.52 -1.66
C ALA A 400 24.49 -5.26 -0.91
N ILE A 401 25.80 -5.12 -0.69
CA ILE A 401 26.35 -3.93 -0.01
C ILE A 401 26.16 -2.67 -0.88
N GLU A 402 26.42 -2.74 -2.19
CA GLU A 402 26.17 -1.64 -3.12
C GLU A 402 24.69 -1.25 -3.12
N TYR A 403 23.80 -2.24 -3.17
CA TYR A 403 22.35 -2.03 -3.15
C TYR A 403 21.88 -1.40 -1.82
N LEU A 404 22.39 -1.89 -0.69
CA LEU A 404 22.03 -1.37 0.63
C LEU A 404 22.49 0.09 0.80
N LYS A 405 23.69 0.44 0.30
CA LYS A 405 24.17 1.84 0.23
C LYS A 405 23.22 2.71 -0.57
N LYS A 406 22.83 2.24 -1.76
CA LYS A 406 21.92 3.00 -2.63
C LYS A 406 20.53 3.18 -2.01
N THR A 407 19.98 2.15 -1.40
CA THR A 407 18.72 2.20 -0.65
C THR A 407 18.77 3.24 0.49
N LYS A 408 19.91 3.30 1.22
CA LYS A 408 20.15 4.30 2.27
C LYS A 408 20.22 5.73 1.68
N GLU A 409 20.96 5.92 0.60
CA GLU A 409 21.04 7.22 -0.11
C GLU A 409 19.65 7.69 -0.56
N ILE A 410 18.83 6.79 -1.13
CA ILE A 410 17.46 7.10 -1.52
C ILE A 410 16.65 7.54 -0.29
N GLY A 411 16.72 6.79 0.81
CA GLY A 411 16.03 7.16 2.05
C GLY A 411 16.46 8.53 2.57
N GLN A 412 17.76 8.78 2.63
CA GLN A 412 18.32 10.08 3.06
C GLN A 412 17.89 11.23 2.13
N SER A 413 17.82 10.98 0.82
CA SER A 413 17.36 11.98 -0.14
C SER A 413 15.91 12.41 0.09
N LEU A 414 15.04 11.52 0.57
CA LEU A 414 13.66 11.87 0.91
C LEU A 414 13.57 12.81 2.10
N VAL A 415 14.50 12.71 3.05
CA VAL A 415 14.58 13.65 4.17
C VAL A 415 15.15 15.00 3.70
N THR A 416 16.27 14.97 2.97
CA THR A 416 16.95 16.21 2.53
C THR A 416 16.15 17.00 1.50
N SER A 417 15.31 16.35 0.72
CA SER A 417 14.40 17.00 -0.24
C SER A 417 13.02 17.37 0.36
N GLY A 418 12.86 17.21 1.67
CA GLY A 418 11.64 17.62 2.38
C GLY A 418 10.41 16.76 2.11
N VAL A 419 10.57 15.53 1.60
CA VAL A 419 9.46 14.57 1.47
C VAL A 419 9.06 14.00 2.83
N ALA A 420 10.05 13.63 3.64
CA ALA A 420 9.88 13.15 5.01
C ALA A 420 10.47 14.15 6.00
N ASN A 421 9.89 14.22 7.20
CA ASN A 421 10.39 15.12 8.24
C ASN A 421 11.63 14.54 8.95
N SER A 422 11.77 13.21 8.96
CA SER A 422 12.86 12.52 9.66
C SER A 422 13.25 11.20 9.00
N ALA A 423 14.42 10.67 9.37
CA ALA A 423 14.85 9.33 9.01
C ALA A 423 13.90 8.25 9.58
N ASP A 424 13.34 8.52 10.77
CA ASP A 424 12.40 7.60 11.42
C ASP A 424 11.08 7.47 10.64
N ASP A 425 10.60 8.55 10.03
CA ASP A 425 9.40 8.51 9.17
C ASP A 425 9.66 7.64 7.94
N VAL A 426 10.79 7.81 7.28
CA VAL A 426 11.19 6.98 6.14
C VAL A 426 11.30 5.52 6.56
N ASN A 427 11.99 5.24 7.66
CA ASN A 427 12.13 3.88 8.19
C ASN A 427 10.77 3.28 8.56
N ALA A 428 9.91 4.05 9.23
CA ALA A 428 8.58 3.60 9.63
C ALA A 428 7.71 3.21 8.42
N VAL A 429 7.75 3.99 7.33
CA VAL A 429 7.00 3.68 6.11
C VAL A 429 7.49 2.38 5.48
N LEU A 430 8.81 2.21 5.30
CA LEU A 430 9.34 0.99 4.66
C LEU A 430 9.14 -0.26 5.53
N MET A 431 9.31 -0.14 6.84
CA MET A 431 9.09 -1.27 7.75
C MET A 431 7.62 -1.67 7.89
N ASN A 432 6.69 -0.71 7.93
CA ASN A 432 5.26 -1.02 8.14
C ASN A 432 4.45 -1.15 6.84
N GLY A 433 4.86 -0.49 5.76
CA GLY A 433 4.17 -0.55 4.46
C GLY A 433 4.70 -1.65 3.54
N PHE A 434 6.02 -1.89 3.57
CA PHE A 434 6.69 -2.89 2.74
C PHE A 434 7.16 -4.12 3.53
N TYR A 435 6.86 -4.18 4.83
CA TYR A 435 7.25 -5.27 5.74
C TYR A 435 8.77 -5.54 5.81
N TRP A 436 9.58 -4.49 5.63
CA TRP A 436 11.01 -4.64 5.84
C TRP A 436 11.30 -4.85 7.33
N LEU A 437 12.30 -5.68 7.65
CA LEU A 437 12.70 -5.94 9.03
C LEU A 437 13.52 -4.79 9.64
N TYR A 438 14.04 -3.90 8.80
CA TYR A 438 14.84 -2.74 9.16
C TYR A 438 14.59 -1.60 8.18
N GLY A 439 14.81 -0.38 8.63
CA GLY A 439 14.65 0.80 7.78
C GLY A 439 15.78 0.97 6.76
N PRO A 440 15.55 1.67 5.65
CA PRO A 440 16.59 1.96 4.67
C PRO A 440 17.72 2.81 5.24
N ILE A 441 17.41 3.74 6.16
CA ILE A 441 18.41 4.57 6.84
C ILE A 441 18.82 3.85 8.13
N ASN A 442 19.91 3.08 8.06
CA ASN A 442 20.39 2.23 9.13
C ASN A 442 21.92 2.28 9.25
N ASN A 443 22.46 1.59 10.26
CA ASN A 443 23.89 1.54 10.60
C ASN A 443 24.52 0.17 10.29
N TYR A 444 23.91 -0.62 9.42
CA TYR A 444 24.49 -1.92 9.02
C TYR A 444 25.67 -1.75 8.04
N ILE A 445 25.73 -0.60 7.35
CA ILE A 445 26.83 -0.22 6.45
C ILE A 445 27.17 1.25 6.63
#